data_5b6c3600ef00b8680dff8aab4957221a
#
_entry.id   5b6c3600ef00b8680dff8aab4957221a
#
_cell.length_a   1.000
_cell.length_b   1.000
_cell.length_c   1.000
_cell.angle_alpha   90.00
_cell.angle_beta   90.00
_cell.angle_gamma   90.00
#
_symmetry.space_group_name_H-M   'P 1'
#
loop_
_entity.id
_entity.type
_entity.pdbx_description
1 polymer ?
#
loop_
_entity_poly.entity_id
_entity_poly.type
_entity_poly.pdbx_seq_one_letter_code
_entity_poly.pdbx_strand_id
1 'polypeptide(L)'
;MDREHLRRIAHEDLGLPTTPYCFASSYEELEDGAKKVEYPCVVKPVMSSSGHGQSIVRSSENLLEAWNEAQHGRRAAAGHENECSRVIVEALAPLDYELTVLTISSCAGITTCEPIAQRQQDGDYRESWQPANIPESIRTNAKDIAKRAVEGLTDIAQEAGETGWGVYGVELFVLKDGSLLFNELSPRPHDTGMVTMISQHYSEFALHALAILGVPITSNYTELSLKNNEVAASHAIVIKAEGSVGFTNIAQALQSGENNRCNLRIFAKPSVHGHRRMAVSLATGLTQEEARENATRIAMSLKTTQTNA
;
A
#
# COMPACT_ATOMS: atom_id res chain seq x y z
N MET A 1 -9.45 8.17 -1.86
CA MET A 1 -8.60 9.39 -1.80
C MET A 1 -8.50 9.93 -3.21
N ASP A 2 -8.49 11.22 -3.36
CA ASP A 2 -8.31 11.91 -4.64
C ASP A 2 -6.80 11.99 -4.96
N ARG A 3 -6.36 11.29 -6.01
CA ARG A 3 -4.95 11.29 -6.44
C ARG A 3 -4.47 12.64 -6.94
N GLU A 4 -5.36 13.46 -7.53
CA GLU A 4 -4.98 14.78 -8.00
C GLU A 4 -4.62 15.69 -6.83
N HIS A 5 -5.49 15.79 -5.83
CA HIS A 5 -5.22 16.60 -4.65
C HIS A 5 -3.93 16.14 -3.93
N LEU A 6 -3.81 14.83 -3.71
CA LEU A 6 -2.63 14.28 -3.05
C LEU A 6 -1.34 14.57 -3.84
N ARG A 7 -1.38 14.40 -5.18
CA ARG A 7 -0.21 14.63 -6.03
C ARG A 7 0.20 16.10 -6.06
N ARG A 8 -0.76 17.02 -6.09
CA ARG A 8 -0.49 18.47 -6.03
C ARG A 8 0.12 18.84 -4.69
N ILE A 9 -0.47 18.45 -3.58
CA ILE A 9 0.09 18.67 -2.25
C ILE A 9 1.52 18.14 -2.19
N ALA A 10 1.74 16.88 -2.56
CA ALA A 10 3.06 16.26 -2.45
C ALA A 10 4.12 16.98 -3.32
N HIS A 11 3.80 17.27 -4.59
CA HIS A 11 4.77 17.80 -5.53
C HIS A 11 4.81 19.34 -5.54
N GLU A 12 3.65 19.99 -5.66
CA GLU A 12 3.56 21.42 -5.87
C GLU A 12 3.75 22.21 -4.56
N ASP A 13 3.13 21.75 -3.45
CA ASP A 13 3.17 22.45 -2.17
C ASP A 13 4.37 22.03 -1.31
N LEU A 14 4.66 20.71 -1.22
CA LEU A 14 5.71 20.18 -0.36
C LEU A 14 7.04 19.95 -1.08
N GLY A 15 7.09 20.02 -2.41
CA GLY A 15 8.31 19.78 -3.19
C GLY A 15 8.88 18.38 -3.04
N LEU A 16 8.01 17.37 -2.79
CA LEU A 16 8.44 15.99 -2.70
C LEU A 16 8.77 15.45 -4.11
N PRO A 17 9.79 14.61 -4.24
CA PRO A 17 10.11 13.99 -5.52
C PRO A 17 8.98 13.02 -5.94
N THR A 18 8.46 13.20 -7.15
CA THR A 18 7.42 12.34 -7.76
C THR A 18 7.78 12.00 -9.19
N THR A 19 7.12 11.01 -9.79
CA THR A 19 7.18 10.82 -11.24
C THR A 19 6.63 12.05 -11.96
N PRO A 20 7.16 12.43 -13.16
CA PRO A 20 6.50 13.40 -14.03
C PRO A 20 5.06 12.99 -14.32
N TYR A 21 4.12 13.92 -14.27
CA TYR A 21 2.71 13.62 -14.46
C TYR A 21 1.94 14.75 -15.16
N CYS A 22 0.78 14.39 -15.72
CA CYS A 22 -0.25 15.33 -16.17
C CYS A 22 -1.64 14.80 -15.79
N PHE A 23 -2.59 15.71 -15.60
CA PHE A 23 -4.00 15.37 -15.43
C PHE A 23 -4.75 15.63 -16.73
N ALA A 24 -5.75 14.79 -17.03
CA ALA A 24 -6.56 14.90 -18.23
C ALA A 24 -8.04 14.63 -17.91
N SER A 25 -8.92 15.48 -18.45
CA SER A 25 -10.39 15.37 -18.39
C SER A 25 -11.00 14.95 -19.72
N SER A 26 -10.20 14.91 -20.78
CA SER A 26 -10.59 14.43 -22.10
C SER A 26 -9.50 13.54 -22.69
N TYR A 27 -9.85 12.79 -23.73
CA TYR A 27 -8.86 11.97 -24.45
C TYR A 27 -7.78 12.82 -25.13
N GLU A 28 -8.12 13.99 -25.66
CA GLU A 28 -7.17 14.93 -26.27
C GLU A 28 -6.16 15.44 -25.24
N GLU A 29 -6.62 15.83 -24.05
CA GLU A 29 -5.74 16.20 -22.94
C GLU A 29 -4.84 15.05 -22.51
N LEU A 30 -5.33 13.80 -22.53
CA LEU A 30 -4.55 12.61 -22.24
C LEU A 30 -3.45 12.38 -23.28
N GLU A 31 -3.76 12.53 -24.58
CA GLU A 31 -2.75 12.43 -25.65
C GLU A 31 -1.61 13.44 -25.46
N ASP A 32 -1.97 14.68 -25.16
CA ASP A 32 -0.97 15.74 -24.93
C ASP A 32 -0.18 15.51 -23.63
N GLY A 33 -0.83 15.02 -22.58
CA GLY A 33 -0.17 14.61 -21.34
C GLY A 33 0.81 13.45 -21.56
N ALA A 34 0.40 12.42 -22.29
CA ALA A 34 1.23 11.26 -22.61
C ALA A 34 2.48 11.63 -23.41
N LYS A 35 2.36 12.59 -24.35
CA LYS A 35 3.53 13.13 -25.10
C LYS A 35 4.51 13.85 -24.18
N LYS A 36 4.00 14.57 -23.14
CA LYS A 36 4.84 15.31 -22.18
C LYS A 36 5.59 14.42 -21.20
N VAL A 37 4.92 13.36 -20.69
CA VAL A 37 5.54 12.42 -19.74
C VAL A 37 6.36 11.33 -20.45
N GLU A 38 6.23 11.24 -21.77
CA GLU A 38 6.84 10.25 -22.65
C GLU A 38 6.34 8.81 -22.43
N TYR A 39 6.59 7.95 -23.41
CA TYR A 39 6.29 6.52 -23.32
C TYR A 39 7.54 5.72 -22.91
N PRO A 40 7.39 4.64 -22.11
CA PRO A 40 6.12 4.15 -21.56
C PRO A 40 5.60 5.01 -20.41
N CYS A 41 4.26 5.11 -20.30
CA CYS A 41 3.59 5.83 -19.22
C CYS A 41 2.50 4.98 -18.57
N VAL A 42 1.95 5.46 -17.46
CA VAL A 42 0.87 4.79 -16.72
C VAL A 42 -0.33 5.73 -16.68
N VAL A 43 -1.49 5.23 -17.08
CA VAL A 43 -2.77 5.95 -16.98
C VAL A 43 -3.58 5.36 -15.82
N LYS A 44 -4.08 6.23 -14.94
CA LYS A 44 -4.87 5.83 -13.75
C LYS A 44 -6.08 6.76 -13.59
N PRO A 45 -7.26 6.26 -13.18
CA PRO A 45 -8.34 7.15 -12.72
C PRO A 45 -7.90 7.93 -11.48
N VAL A 46 -8.31 9.19 -11.36
CA VAL A 46 -8.05 10.00 -10.15
C VAL A 46 -8.67 9.35 -8.91
N MET A 47 -9.86 8.74 -9.07
CA MET A 47 -10.58 8.06 -7.98
C MET A 47 -10.65 6.56 -8.25
N SER A 48 -9.68 5.80 -7.76
CA SER A 48 -9.70 4.32 -7.76
C SER A 48 -8.87 3.74 -6.60
N SER A 49 -8.85 2.42 -6.48
CA SER A 49 -8.01 1.71 -5.49
C SER A 49 -7.63 0.33 -6.02
N SER A 50 -6.56 -0.26 -5.48
CA SER A 50 -6.09 -1.62 -5.81
C SER A 50 -5.83 -1.83 -7.32
N GLY A 51 -5.26 -0.84 -7.99
CA GLY A 51 -4.91 -0.93 -9.41
C GLY A 51 -6.08 -0.96 -10.40
N HIS A 52 -7.34 -0.82 -9.95
CA HIS A 52 -8.49 -0.82 -10.85
C HIS A 52 -8.44 0.36 -11.82
N GLY A 53 -8.60 0.06 -13.12
CA GLY A 53 -8.56 1.04 -14.20
C GLY A 53 -7.16 1.58 -14.50
N GLN A 54 -6.10 0.95 -13.98
CA GLN A 54 -4.73 1.33 -14.26
C GLN A 54 -4.17 0.55 -15.44
N SER A 55 -3.55 1.24 -16.39
CA SER A 55 -2.93 0.64 -17.57
C SER A 55 -1.53 1.17 -17.81
N ILE A 56 -0.59 0.28 -18.18
CA ILE A 56 0.73 0.66 -18.69
C ILE A 56 0.63 0.83 -20.20
N VAL A 57 0.90 2.03 -20.69
CA VAL A 57 0.84 2.41 -22.10
C VAL A 57 2.24 2.50 -22.67
N ARG A 58 2.56 1.66 -23.64
CA ARG A 58 3.90 1.58 -24.24
C ARG A 58 4.05 2.43 -25.50
N SER A 59 2.93 2.73 -26.17
CA SER A 59 2.89 3.57 -27.36
C SER A 59 1.52 4.26 -27.47
N SER A 60 1.42 5.27 -28.33
CA SER A 60 0.17 5.98 -28.59
C SER A 60 -0.98 5.08 -29.07
N GLU A 61 -0.68 3.95 -29.69
CA GLU A 61 -1.67 3.00 -30.20
C GLU A 61 -2.55 2.39 -29.10
N ASN A 62 -2.00 2.24 -27.87
CA ASN A 62 -2.72 1.66 -26.73
C ASN A 62 -3.39 2.71 -25.82
N LEU A 63 -3.26 4.00 -26.16
CA LEU A 63 -3.72 5.07 -25.27
C LEU A 63 -5.25 5.13 -25.15
N LEU A 64 -5.98 4.87 -26.26
CA LEU A 64 -7.44 4.86 -26.24
C LEU A 64 -7.99 3.69 -25.41
N GLU A 65 -7.36 2.54 -25.45
CA GLU A 65 -7.71 1.40 -24.62
C GLU A 65 -7.52 1.74 -23.12
N ALA A 66 -6.37 2.34 -22.79
CA ALA A 66 -6.08 2.77 -21.41
C ALA A 66 -7.06 3.84 -20.89
N TRP A 67 -7.48 4.77 -21.75
CA TRP A 67 -8.53 5.74 -21.42
C TRP A 67 -9.86 5.04 -21.08
N ASN A 68 -10.29 4.12 -21.93
CA ASN A 68 -11.53 3.38 -21.72
C ASN A 68 -11.47 2.52 -20.45
N GLU A 69 -10.34 1.84 -20.19
CA GLU A 69 -10.13 1.06 -18.98
C GLU A 69 -10.21 1.93 -17.72
N ALA A 70 -9.61 3.12 -17.76
CA ALA A 70 -9.66 4.07 -16.66
C ALA A 70 -11.09 4.58 -16.40
N GLN A 71 -11.93 4.73 -17.42
CA GLN A 71 -13.34 5.12 -17.27
C GLN A 71 -14.18 4.01 -16.60
N HIS A 72 -13.90 2.73 -16.89
CA HIS A 72 -14.62 1.58 -16.30
C HIS A 72 -14.14 1.24 -14.89
N GLY A 73 -12.85 1.35 -14.61
CA GLY A 73 -12.23 1.00 -13.31
C GLY A 73 -12.37 2.05 -12.22
N ARG A 74 -13.04 3.17 -12.47
CA ARG A 74 -13.20 4.27 -11.50
C ARG A 74 -14.18 3.94 -10.37
N ARG A 75 -14.02 4.62 -9.25
CA ARG A 75 -15.07 4.77 -8.23
C ARG A 75 -15.87 6.03 -8.55
N ALA A 76 -17.06 5.86 -9.12
CA ALA A 76 -18.01 6.97 -9.29
C ALA A 76 -18.65 7.32 -7.94
N ALA A 77 -18.86 8.62 -7.69
CA ALA A 77 -19.78 9.05 -6.64
C ALA A 77 -21.22 8.72 -7.03
N ALA A 78 -22.07 8.43 -6.05
CA ALA A 78 -23.49 8.17 -6.31
C ALA A 78 -24.12 9.35 -7.07
N GLY A 79 -24.76 9.08 -8.21
CA GLY A 79 -25.35 10.09 -9.08
C GLY A 79 -24.44 10.66 -10.17
N HIS A 80 -23.15 10.30 -10.21
CA HIS A 80 -22.16 10.76 -11.20
C HIS A 80 -21.60 9.61 -12.07
N GLU A 81 -22.32 8.51 -12.19
CA GLU A 81 -21.86 7.29 -12.86
C GLU A 81 -21.60 7.48 -14.37
N ASN A 82 -22.22 8.49 -14.99
CA ASN A 82 -22.10 8.80 -16.41
C ASN A 82 -21.11 9.94 -16.73
N GLU A 83 -20.51 10.58 -15.74
CA GLU A 83 -19.54 11.64 -15.98
C GLU A 83 -18.18 11.06 -16.34
N CYS A 84 -17.48 11.71 -17.29
CA CYS A 84 -16.13 11.31 -17.66
C CYS A 84 -15.19 11.52 -16.46
N SER A 85 -14.49 10.48 -16.04
CA SER A 85 -13.57 10.58 -14.91
C SER A 85 -12.26 11.19 -15.35
N ARG A 86 -11.79 12.16 -14.59
CA ARG A 86 -10.44 12.70 -14.71
C ARG A 86 -9.41 11.60 -14.45
N VAL A 87 -8.36 11.59 -15.26
CA VAL A 87 -7.25 10.65 -15.14
C VAL A 87 -5.94 11.37 -14.84
N ILE A 88 -4.99 10.65 -14.26
CA ILE A 88 -3.58 11.03 -14.21
C ILE A 88 -2.80 10.14 -15.18
N VAL A 89 -1.94 10.75 -15.98
CA VAL A 89 -0.91 10.06 -16.77
C VAL A 89 0.45 10.37 -16.15
N GLU A 90 1.25 9.34 -15.88
CA GLU A 90 2.53 9.43 -15.20
C GLU A 90 3.61 8.71 -16.01
N ALA A 91 4.85 9.24 -16.00
CA ALA A 91 5.98 8.51 -16.53
C ALA A 91 6.14 7.16 -15.81
N LEU A 92 6.46 6.10 -16.55
CA LEU A 92 6.76 4.81 -15.95
C LEU A 92 8.13 4.89 -15.26
N ALA A 93 8.13 4.83 -13.92
CA ALA A 93 9.35 4.88 -13.14
C ALA A 93 10.26 3.66 -13.42
N PRO A 94 11.59 3.83 -13.55
CA PRO A 94 12.55 2.72 -13.63
C PRO A 94 12.74 2.07 -12.26
N LEU A 95 11.66 1.46 -11.78
CA LEU A 95 11.52 0.89 -10.45
C LEU A 95 12.53 -0.24 -10.20
N ASP A 96 13.16 -0.24 -9.04
CA ASP A 96 13.90 -1.36 -8.47
C ASP A 96 13.00 -2.14 -7.50
N TYR A 97 12.50 -1.48 -6.46
CA TYR A 97 11.55 -2.04 -5.50
C TYR A 97 10.68 -0.95 -4.86
N GLU A 98 9.66 -1.39 -4.13
CA GLU A 98 8.72 -0.53 -3.42
C GLU A 98 8.90 -0.62 -1.90
N LEU A 99 8.70 0.50 -1.22
CA LEU A 99 8.67 0.59 0.24
C LEU A 99 7.35 1.22 0.69
N THR A 100 6.88 0.78 1.86
CA THR A 100 5.87 1.51 2.63
C THR A 100 6.49 1.98 3.94
N VAL A 101 6.29 3.25 4.28
CA VAL A 101 6.61 3.78 5.61
C VAL A 101 5.30 4.10 6.32
N LEU A 102 4.97 3.31 7.34
CA LEU A 102 3.88 3.67 8.24
C LEU A 102 4.31 4.87 9.06
N THR A 103 3.56 5.94 8.96
CA THR A 103 3.83 7.22 9.61
C THR A 103 2.64 7.57 10.48
N ILE A 104 2.90 7.91 11.73
CA ILE A 104 1.89 8.15 12.75
C ILE A 104 1.86 9.63 13.11
N SER A 105 0.71 10.27 12.92
CA SER A 105 0.42 11.58 13.51
C SER A 105 -0.28 11.39 14.85
N SER A 106 0.18 12.07 15.88
CA SER A 106 -0.40 12.04 17.23
C SER A 106 -0.23 13.38 17.93
N CYS A 107 -0.72 13.52 19.13
CA CYS A 107 -0.50 14.71 19.94
C CYS A 107 0.98 14.97 20.31
N ALA A 108 1.87 13.97 20.13
CA ALA A 108 3.32 14.12 20.27
C ALA A 108 4.04 14.52 18.95
N GLY A 109 3.29 14.78 17.87
CA GLY A 109 3.84 15.05 16.55
C GLY A 109 3.90 13.80 15.66
N ILE A 110 4.81 13.80 14.70
CA ILE A 110 4.93 12.75 13.69
C ILE A 110 6.05 11.76 14.04
N THR A 111 5.71 10.47 14.00
CA THR A 111 6.64 9.35 14.22
C THR A 111 6.54 8.35 13.07
N THR A 112 7.65 7.76 12.63
CA THR A 112 7.69 6.75 11.56
C THR A 112 8.05 5.36 12.10
N CYS A 113 7.45 4.33 11.53
CA CYS A 113 7.95 2.96 11.68
C CYS A 113 9.19 2.72 10.81
N GLU A 114 9.87 1.58 11.03
CA GLU A 114 10.86 1.09 10.08
C GLU A 114 10.22 0.83 8.71
N PRO A 115 10.91 1.18 7.60
CA PRO A 115 10.38 0.89 6.26
C PRO A 115 10.04 -0.59 6.07
N ILE A 116 8.94 -0.82 5.41
CA ILE A 116 8.42 -2.14 5.06
C ILE A 116 8.67 -2.35 3.58
N ALA A 117 9.38 -3.40 3.22
CA ALA A 117 9.50 -3.81 1.82
C ALA A 117 8.30 -4.68 1.43
N GLN A 118 7.93 -4.64 0.16
CA GLN A 118 6.73 -5.29 -0.33
C GLN A 118 6.92 -5.90 -1.71
N ARG A 119 6.04 -6.83 -2.05
CA ARG A 119 5.88 -7.35 -3.38
C ARG A 119 4.42 -7.25 -3.80
N GLN A 120 4.23 -6.63 -4.94
CA GLN A 120 2.94 -6.62 -5.63
C GLN A 120 2.96 -7.57 -6.81
N GLN A 121 1.82 -8.02 -7.23
CA GLN A 121 1.61 -8.79 -8.45
C GLN A 121 0.25 -8.41 -9.05
N ASP A 122 0.27 -8.02 -10.32
CA ASP A 122 -0.93 -7.59 -11.06
C ASP A 122 -1.69 -6.44 -10.34
N GLY A 123 -0.94 -5.50 -9.75
CA GLY A 123 -1.49 -4.38 -8.99
C GLY A 123 -2.04 -4.73 -7.60
N ASP A 124 -1.95 -6.00 -7.19
CA ASP A 124 -2.39 -6.47 -5.87
C ASP A 124 -1.21 -6.71 -4.94
N TYR A 125 -1.34 -6.26 -3.69
CA TYR A 125 -0.45 -6.63 -2.61
C TYR A 125 -0.41 -8.15 -2.41
N ARG A 126 0.80 -8.71 -2.33
CA ARG A 126 1.03 -10.15 -2.12
C ARG A 126 1.80 -10.45 -0.85
N GLU A 127 2.88 -9.72 -0.60
CA GLU A 127 3.76 -9.95 0.54
C GLU A 127 4.34 -8.63 1.03
N SER A 128 4.64 -8.57 2.33
CA SER A 128 5.50 -7.54 2.90
C SER A 128 6.41 -8.14 3.97
N TRP A 129 7.53 -7.48 4.24
CA TRP A 129 8.48 -7.92 5.25
C TRP A 129 9.18 -6.75 5.92
N GLN A 130 9.59 -6.98 7.17
CA GLN A 130 10.20 -5.99 8.04
C GLN A 130 11.20 -6.67 9.00
N PRO A 131 12.41 -6.10 9.23
CA PRO A 131 12.91 -4.90 8.56
C PRO A 131 13.19 -5.12 7.07
N ALA A 132 13.11 -4.06 6.29
CA ALA A 132 13.60 -4.06 4.92
C ALA A 132 15.14 -4.07 4.92
N ASN A 133 15.74 -4.97 4.14
CA ASN A 133 17.19 -5.01 3.95
C ASN A 133 17.60 -3.96 2.91
N ILE A 134 17.75 -2.72 3.34
CA ILE A 134 18.04 -1.56 2.50
C ILE A 134 19.20 -0.73 3.07
N PRO A 135 19.95 0.01 2.21
CA PRO A 135 20.98 0.94 2.66
C PRO A 135 20.43 1.98 3.64
N GLU A 136 21.25 2.40 4.61
CA GLU A 136 20.86 3.39 5.61
C GLU A 136 20.45 4.74 5.00
N SER A 137 21.10 5.13 3.91
CA SER A 137 20.73 6.35 3.18
C SER A 137 19.30 6.29 2.62
N ILE A 138 18.89 5.14 2.06
CA ILE A 138 17.54 4.92 1.56
C ILE A 138 16.56 4.89 2.73
N ARG A 139 16.89 4.22 3.82
CA ARG A 139 16.07 4.17 5.06
C ARG A 139 15.77 5.57 5.59
N THR A 140 16.80 6.39 5.75
CA THR A 140 16.68 7.75 6.28
C THR A 140 15.86 8.63 5.34
N ASN A 141 16.12 8.60 4.04
CA ASN A 141 15.39 9.38 3.06
C ASN A 141 13.93 8.95 2.95
N ALA A 142 13.64 7.64 3.01
CA ALA A 142 12.28 7.12 2.99
C ALA A 142 11.46 7.64 4.17
N LYS A 143 12.04 7.62 5.37
CA LYS A 143 11.42 8.17 6.58
C LYS A 143 11.21 9.70 6.47
N ASP A 144 12.16 10.44 5.91
CA ASP A 144 12.06 11.88 5.73
C ASP A 144 10.93 12.25 4.76
N ILE A 145 10.88 11.63 3.58
CA ILE A 145 9.82 11.86 2.60
C ILE A 145 8.45 11.54 3.22
N ALA A 146 8.33 10.41 3.91
CA ALA A 146 7.08 9.99 4.53
C ALA A 146 6.64 10.95 5.65
N LYS A 147 7.58 11.39 6.48
CA LYS A 147 7.32 12.38 7.53
C LYS A 147 6.81 13.69 6.96
N ARG A 148 7.51 14.27 5.99
CA ARG A 148 7.14 15.53 5.32
C ARG A 148 5.78 15.44 4.64
N ALA A 149 5.47 14.30 3.99
CA ALA A 149 4.17 14.09 3.36
C ALA A 149 3.01 14.10 4.38
N VAL A 150 3.21 13.48 5.55
CA VAL A 150 2.20 13.43 6.60
C VAL A 150 2.11 14.75 7.35
N GLU A 151 3.23 15.43 7.63
CA GLU A 151 3.23 16.77 8.22
C GLU A 151 2.38 17.75 7.37
N GLY A 152 2.61 17.82 6.06
CA GLY A 152 1.83 18.70 5.19
C GLY A 152 0.34 18.38 5.16
N LEU A 153 -0.05 17.11 5.21
CA LEU A 153 -1.47 16.74 5.28
C LEU A 153 -2.10 17.03 6.65
N THR A 154 -1.35 16.87 7.73
CA THR A 154 -1.84 17.18 9.08
C THR A 154 -1.94 18.68 9.32
N ASP A 155 -1.07 19.48 8.72
CA ASP A 155 -1.17 20.96 8.76
C ASP A 155 -2.47 21.41 8.08
N ILE A 156 -2.79 20.89 6.90
CA ILE A 156 -4.07 21.16 6.21
C ILE A 156 -5.27 20.72 7.07
N ALA A 157 -5.19 19.57 7.72
CA ALA A 157 -6.25 19.11 8.61
C ALA A 157 -6.44 20.05 9.80
N GLN A 158 -5.35 20.54 10.40
CA GLN A 158 -5.38 21.48 11.52
C GLN A 158 -5.96 22.86 11.12
N GLU A 159 -5.65 23.35 9.92
CA GLU A 159 -6.27 24.56 9.37
C GLU A 159 -7.79 24.40 9.20
N ALA A 160 -8.25 23.18 8.92
CA ALA A 160 -9.67 22.84 8.86
C ALA A 160 -10.31 22.55 10.24
N GLY A 161 -9.57 22.65 11.34
CA GLY A 161 -10.02 22.41 12.70
C GLY A 161 -10.03 20.91 13.11
N GLU A 162 -9.36 20.06 12.33
CA GLU A 162 -9.24 18.61 12.58
C GLU A 162 -7.85 18.28 13.14
N THR A 163 -7.71 17.19 13.87
CA THR A 163 -6.42 16.79 14.45
C THR A 163 -5.47 16.15 13.43
N GLY A 164 -6.00 15.47 12.44
CA GLY A 164 -5.23 14.65 11.50
C GLY A 164 -4.52 13.46 12.15
N TRP A 165 -4.90 13.05 13.37
CA TRP A 165 -4.24 11.97 14.08
C TRP A 165 -4.62 10.60 13.54
N GLY A 166 -3.63 9.72 13.46
CA GLY A 166 -3.79 8.37 12.97
C GLY A 166 -2.54 7.82 12.27
N VAL A 167 -2.68 6.64 11.68
CA VAL A 167 -1.65 6.02 10.85
C VAL A 167 -1.87 6.38 9.39
N TYR A 168 -0.78 6.68 8.72
CA TYR A 168 -0.68 6.94 7.28
C TYR A 168 0.26 5.93 6.65
N GLY A 169 -0.20 5.20 5.64
CA GLY A 169 0.64 4.34 4.82
C GLY A 169 1.21 5.13 3.66
N VAL A 170 2.50 5.46 3.69
CA VAL A 170 3.20 6.21 2.64
C VAL A 170 3.95 5.25 1.74
N GLU A 171 3.55 5.17 0.48
CA GLU A 171 4.18 4.31 -0.53
C GLU A 171 5.23 5.09 -1.32
N LEU A 172 6.41 4.49 -1.42
CA LEU A 172 7.58 5.06 -2.08
C LEU A 172 8.13 4.10 -3.13
N PHE A 173 8.57 4.64 -4.25
CA PHE A 173 9.36 3.94 -5.25
C PHE A 173 10.84 4.15 -4.97
N VAL A 174 11.61 3.07 -4.95
CA VAL A 174 13.07 3.12 -4.99
C VAL A 174 13.49 2.80 -6.41
N LEU A 175 14.21 3.72 -7.04
CA LEU A 175 14.65 3.59 -8.41
C LEU A 175 16.00 2.85 -8.49
N LYS A 176 16.34 2.36 -9.67
CA LYS A 176 17.60 1.61 -9.91
C LYS A 176 18.87 2.41 -9.60
N ASP A 177 18.81 3.73 -9.59
CA ASP A 177 19.91 4.61 -9.20
C ASP A 177 19.95 4.90 -7.68
N GLY A 178 19.00 4.33 -6.91
CA GLY A 178 18.86 4.52 -5.47
C GLY A 178 18.09 5.78 -5.07
N SER A 179 17.58 6.56 -6.02
CA SER A 179 16.70 7.69 -5.70
C SER A 179 15.30 7.21 -5.28
N LEU A 180 14.60 8.04 -4.49
CA LEU A 180 13.25 7.74 -4.03
C LEU A 180 12.25 8.70 -4.64
N LEU A 181 11.07 8.17 -4.96
CA LEU A 181 9.91 8.96 -5.37
C LEU A 181 8.72 8.67 -4.45
N PHE A 182 8.01 9.72 -4.07
CA PHE A 182 6.70 9.59 -3.46
C PHE A 182 5.70 9.09 -4.50
N ASN A 183 5.01 8.00 -4.18
CA ASN A 183 4.00 7.40 -5.05
C ASN A 183 2.58 7.73 -4.58
N GLU A 184 2.18 7.21 -3.44
CA GLU A 184 0.82 7.37 -2.90
C GLU A 184 0.85 7.43 -1.37
N LEU A 185 -0.23 7.95 -0.76
CA LEU A 185 -0.42 7.97 0.68
C LEU A 185 -1.86 7.59 1.00
N SER A 186 -2.04 6.71 1.96
CA SER A 186 -3.34 6.29 2.49
C SER A 186 -3.47 6.72 3.95
N PRO A 187 -4.43 7.61 4.33
CA PRO A 187 -4.62 8.06 5.72
C PRO A 187 -5.38 7.02 6.54
N ARG A 188 -4.85 5.83 6.65
CA ARG A 188 -5.42 4.67 7.33
C ARG A 188 -4.38 3.57 7.49
N PRO A 189 -4.63 2.54 8.33
CA PRO A 189 -3.86 1.29 8.28
C PRO A 189 -3.78 0.75 6.85
N HIS A 190 -2.60 0.23 6.48
CA HIS A 190 -2.25 -0.14 5.12
C HIS A 190 -2.01 -1.65 5.00
N ASP A 191 -2.42 -2.27 3.88
CA ASP A 191 -2.27 -3.72 3.70
C ASP A 191 -0.83 -4.23 3.90
N THR A 192 0.17 -3.45 3.50
CA THR A 192 1.59 -3.80 3.73
C THR A 192 1.98 -3.74 5.19
N GLY A 193 1.30 -2.90 5.97
CA GLY A 193 1.50 -2.72 7.41
C GLY A 193 1.02 -3.90 8.25
N MET A 194 0.27 -4.84 7.68
CA MET A 194 -0.16 -6.05 8.41
C MET A 194 1.00 -6.86 9.00
N VAL A 195 2.20 -6.75 8.44
CA VAL A 195 3.41 -7.37 9.01
C VAL A 195 3.71 -6.88 10.43
N THR A 196 3.29 -5.66 10.79
CA THR A 196 3.46 -5.11 12.15
C THR A 196 2.76 -5.91 13.23
N MET A 197 1.75 -6.71 12.87
CA MET A 197 1.09 -7.63 13.83
C MET A 197 2.02 -8.71 14.38
N ILE A 198 3.19 -8.92 13.79
CA ILE A 198 4.19 -9.89 14.25
C ILE A 198 5.59 -9.29 14.42
N SER A 199 5.88 -8.16 13.77
CA SER A 199 7.19 -7.51 13.82
C SER A 199 7.32 -6.45 14.92
N GLN A 200 6.21 -5.92 15.45
CA GLN A 200 6.19 -4.84 16.45
C GLN A 200 5.36 -5.24 17.69
N HIS A 201 5.54 -4.52 18.80
CA HIS A 201 4.65 -4.64 19.96
C HIS A 201 3.26 -4.07 19.67
N TYR A 202 3.23 -2.91 19.00
CA TYR A 202 2.00 -2.26 18.58
C TYR A 202 1.84 -2.41 17.08
N SER A 203 0.82 -3.14 16.65
CA SER A 203 0.47 -3.23 15.24
C SER A 203 0.00 -1.88 14.71
N GLU A 204 0.02 -1.69 13.41
CA GLU A 204 -0.53 -0.49 12.76
C GLU A 204 -1.95 -0.15 13.22
N PHE A 205 -2.78 -1.18 13.48
CA PHE A 205 -4.16 -1.00 13.98
C PHE A 205 -4.16 -0.46 15.40
N ALA A 206 -3.29 -0.97 16.26
CA ALA A 206 -3.14 -0.48 17.63
C ALA A 206 -2.59 0.96 17.63
N LEU A 207 -1.57 1.24 16.82
CA LEU A 207 -1.02 2.59 16.66
C LEU A 207 -2.08 3.58 16.18
N HIS A 208 -2.90 3.19 15.20
CA HIS A 208 -4.00 4.01 14.69
C HIS A 208 -5.02 4.32 15.79
N ALA A 209 -5.48 3.30 16.50
CA ALA A 209 -6.43 3.47 17.60
C ALA A 209 -5.89 4.35 18.72
N LEU A 210 -4.64 4.14 19.14
CA LEU A 210 -3.99 4.95 20.18
C LEU A 210 -3.84 6.41 19.74
N ALA A 211 -3.42 6.66 18.49
CA ALA A 211 -3.25 8.01 17.97
C ALA A 211 -4.56 8.79 17.96
N ILE A 212 -5.65 8.21 17.43
CA ILE A 212 -6.97 8.88 17.39
C ILE A 212 -7.59 9.09 18.78
N LEU A 213 -7.18 8.30 19.77
CA LEU A 213 -7.57 8.48 21.16
C LEU A 213 -6.72 9.53 21.91
N GLY A 214 -5.77 10.19 21.21
CA GLY A 214 -4.95 11.24 21.79
C GLY A 214 -3.75 10.74 22.60
N VAL A 215 -3.36 9.47 22.47
CA VAL A 215 -2.16 8.95 23.13
C VAL A 215 -0.93 9.49 22.39
N PRO A 216 0.08 10.04 23.13
CA PRO A 216 1.31 10.52 22.52
C PRO A 216 2.14 9.35 22.00
N ILE A 217 2.25 9.21 20.68
CA ILE A 217 3.03 8.16 20.04
C ILE A 217 4.44 8.66 19.76
N THR A 218 5.40 8.04 20.40
CA THR A 218 6.84 8.31 20.22
C THR A 218 7.54 7.11 19.56
N SER A 219 8.84 7.21 19.29
CA SER A 219 9.63 6.16 18.64
C SER A 219 9.55 4.80 19.36
N ASN A 220 9.41 4.79 20.67
CA ASN A 220 9.30 3.55 21.46
C ASN A 220 8.07 2.71 21.07
N TYR A 221 7.02 3.35 20.56
CA TYR A 221 5.82 2.64 20.08
C TYR A 221 6.01 1.96 18.73
N THR A 222 7.00 2.42 17.95
CA THR A 222 7.24 1.95 16.58
C THR A 222 8.45 1.00 16.46
N GLU A 223 9.05 0.63 17.59
CA GLU A 223 10.19 -0.27 17.63
C GLU A 223 9.82 -1.70 17.22
N LEU A 224 10.77 -2.34 16.55
CA LEU A 224 10.63 -3.76 16.21
C LEU A 224 10.75 -4.63 17.46
N SER A 225 9.86 -5.60 17.61
CA SER A 225 9.88 -6.60 18.69
C SER A 225 10.46 -7.94 18.23
N LEU A 226 11.31 -7.91 17.20
CA LEU A 226 11.98 -9.07 16.64
C LEU A 226 13.17 -9.46 17.53
N LYS A 227 13.43 -10.76 17.64
CA LYS A 227 14.66 -11.24 18.25
C LYS A 227 15.85 -10.93 17.35
N ASN A 228 17.07 -11.12 17.86
CA ASN A 228 18.30 -10.84 17.11
C ASN A 228 18.26 -11.49 15.72
N ASN A 229 18.41 -10.65 14.70
CA ASN A 229 18.43 -11.02 13.28
C ASN A 229 17.15 -11.67 12.74
N GLU A 230 16.05 -11.68 13.47
CA GLU A 230 14.77 -12.11 12.88
C GLU A 230 14.25 -11.10 11.86
N VAL A 231 13.59 -11.63 10.84
CA VAL A 231 12.75 -10.89 9.88
C VAL A 231 11.33 -11.40 10.03
N ALA A 232 10.36 -10.52 9.95
CA ALA A 232 8.95 -10.87 9.87
C ALA A 232 8.43 -10.68 8.46
N ALA A 233 7.54 -11.54 8.03
CA ALA A 233 6.87 -11.42 6.74
C ALA A 233 5.36 -11.66 6.87
N SER A 234 4.62 -11.06 5.95
CA SER A 234 3.20 -11.32 5.75
C SER A 234 2.95 -11.80 4.32
N HIS A 235 1.98 -12.69 4.14
CA HIS A 235 1.56 -13.18 2.84
C HIS A 235 0.04 -13.10 2.72
N ALA A 236 -0.44 -12.37 1.70
CA ALA A 236 -1.86 -12.19 1.43
C ALA A 236 -2.49 -13.47 0.87
N ILE A 237 -3.57 -13.92 1.47
CA ILE A 237 -4.33 -15.07 1.00
C ILE A 237 -5.46 -14.58 0.10
N VAL A 238 -5.21 -14.67 -1.21
CA VAL A 238 -6.17 -14.27 -2.24
C VAL A 238 -6.93 -15.49 -2.71
N ILE A 239 -8.24 -15.43 -2.62
CA ILE A 239 -9.14 -16.50 -3.05
C ILE A 239 -9.84 -16.09 -4.34
N LYS A 240 -9.86 -17.00 -5.31
CA LYS A 240 -10.64 -16.86 -6.54
C LYS A 240 -11.88 -17.75 -6.43
N ALA A 241 -13.05 -17.13 -6.31
CA ALA A 241 -14.32 -17.84 -6.09
C ALA A 241 -15.51 -16.93 -6.40
N GLU A 242 -16.70 -17.55 -6.40
CA GLU A 242 -17.99 -16.88 -6.36
C GLU A 242 -18.77 -17.35 -5.12
N GLY A 243 -19.30 -16.40 -4.33
CA GLY A 243 -20.09 -16.68 -3.13
C GLY A 243 -19.29 -16.69 -1.82
N SER A 244 -19.81 -17.37 -0.81
CA SER A 244 -19.21 -17.42 0.52
C SER A 244 -18.07 -18.43 0.59
N VAL A 245 -16.99 -18.05 1.27
CA VAL A 245 -15.79 -18.90 1.44
C VAL A 245 -15.48 -19.07 2.92
N GLY A 246 -15.39 -20.33 3.36
CA GLY A 246 -14.89 -20.69 4.68
C GLY A 246 -13.44 -21.19 4.59
N PHE A 247 -12.78 -21.26 5.75
CA PHE A 247 -11.42 -21.79 5.89
C PHE A 247 -11.41 -23.00 6.82
N THR A 248 -10.67 -24.02 6.44
CA THR A 248 -10.42 -25.22 7.24
C THR A 248 -8.92 -25.47 7.35
N ASN A 249 -8.55 -26.49 8.14
CA ASN A 249 -7.14 -26.86 8.33
C ASN A 249 -6.28 -25.81 9.04
N ILE A 250 -6.89 -24.89 9.80
CA ILE A 250 -6.20 -23.74 10.42
C ILE A 250 -5.09 -24.20 11.38
N ALA A 251 -5.36 -25.20 12.24
CA ALA A 251 -4.39 -25.70 13.20
C ALA A 251 -3.14 -26.28 12.51
N GLN A 252 -3.30 -27.06 11.47
CA GLN A 252 -2.18 -27.62 10.69
C GLN A 252 -1.42 -26.53 9.93
N ALA A 253 -2.13 -25.52 9.39
CA ALA A 253 -1.50 -24.39 8.72
C ALA A 253 -0.58 -23.64 9.70
N LEU A 254 -1.01 -23.36 10.92
CA LEU A 254 -0.20 -22.71 11.94
C LEU A 254 0.96 -23.61 12.42
N GLN A 255 0.77 -24.93 12.51
CA GLN A 255 1.86 -25.86 12.85
C GLN A 255 2.94 -25.92 11.77
N SER A 256 2.61 -25.62 10.49
CA SER A 256 3.60 -25.60 9.42
C SER A 256 4.67 -24.51 9.56
N GLY A 257 4.46 -23.53 10.45
CA GLY A 257 5.44 -22.52 10.83
C GLY A 257 6.56 -23.04 11.74
N GLU A 258 6.48 -24.28 12.20
CA GLU A 258 7.46 -24.97 13.07
C GLU A 258 7.88 -24.15 14.29
N ASN A 259 9.20 -23.93 14.48
CA ASN A 259 9.75 -23.20 15.63
C ASN A 259 9.69 -21.68 15.51
N ASN A 260 9.17 -21.15 14.41
CA ASN A 260 9.09 -19.71 14.16
C ASN A 260 7.78 -19.14 14.75
N ARG A 261 7.80 -17.86 15.09
CA ARG A 261 6.55 -17.17 15.43
C ARG A 261 5.69 -17.10 14.17
N CYS A 262 4.43 -17.53 14.28
CA CYS A 262 3.49 -17.50 13.18
C CYS A 262 2.12 -17.03 13.63
N ASN A 263 1.34 -16.49 12.71
CA ASN A 263 -0.01 -16.04 12.95
C ASN A 263 -0.85 -16.09 11.67
N LEU A 264 -2.16 -16.03 11.83
CA LEU A 264 -3.13 -15.99 10.75
C LEU A 264 -4.26 -15.02 11.12
N ARG A 265 -4.67 -14.20 10.18
CA ARG A 265 -5.84 -13.35 10.30
C ARG A 265 -6.79 -13.60 9.15
N ILE A 266 -7.98 -14.09 9.45
CA ILE A 266 -9.09 -14.26 8.51
C ILE A 266 -9.94 -12.99 8.60
N PHE A 267 -10.19 -12.34 7.45
CA PHE A 267 -10.86 -11.03 7.41
C PHE A 267 -12.38 -11.13 7.56
N ALA A 268 -12.95 -12.32 7.57
CA ALA A 268 -14.38 -12.58 7.70
C ALA A 268 -15.25 -11.81 6.68
N LYS A 269 -14.72 -11.56 5.49
CA LYS A 269 -15.50 -10.92 4.41
C LYS A 269 -16.62 -11.85 3.96
N PRO A 270 -17.84 -11.34 3.71
CA PRO A 270 -19.03 -12.17 3.53
C PRO A 270 -19.00 -13.01 2.23
N SER A 271 -18.37 -12.50 1.17
CA SER A 271 -18.35 -13.17 -0.13
C SER A 271 -17.10 -12.82 -0.93
N VAL A 272 -16.82 -13.62 -1.93
CA VAL A 272 -15.84 -13.37 -2.99
C VAL A 272 -16.60 -13.26 -4.32
N HIS A 273 -16.22 -12.30 -5.14
CA HIS A 273 -16.65 -12.15 -6.53
C HIS A 273 -15.40 -11.94 -7.37
N GLY A 274 -15.10 -12.92 -8.24
CA GLY A 274 -13.84 -12.98 -8.98
C GLY A 274 -12.67 -13.37 -8.08
N HIS A 275 -11.86 -12.40 -7.63
CA HIS A 275 -10.78 -12.62 -6.67
C HIS A 275 -10.82 -11.61 -5.53
N ARG A 276 -10.45 -12.05 -4.33
CA ARG A 276 -10.48 -11.19 -3.13
C ARG A 276 -9.45 -11.66 -2.09
N ARG A 277 -8.76 -10.72 -1.47
CA ARG A 277 -7.93 -10.99 -0.27
C ARG A 277 -8.85 -11.31 0.90
N MET A 278 -8.76 -12.53 1.42
CA MET A 278 -9.67 -13.05 2.45
C MET A 278 -8.97 -13.27 3.79
N ALA A 279 -7.63 -13.35 3.78
CA ALA A 279 -6.84 -13.55 4.98
C ALA A 279 -5.39 -13.09 4.75
N VAL A 280 -4.61 -13.08 5.80
CA VAL A 280 -3.15 -12.89 5.79
C VAL A 280 -2.51 -13.88 6.74
N SER A 281 -1.46 -14.54 6.30
CA SER A 281 -0.54 -15.30 7.13
C SER A 281 0.69 -14.46 7.48
N LEU A 282 1.23 -14.69 8.67
CA LEU A 282 2.35 -13.95 9.23
C LEU A 282 3.34 -14.96 9.80
N ALA A 283 4.63 -14.76 9.55
CA ALA A 283 5.67 -15.61 10.13
C ALA A 283 6.98 -14.84 10.31
N THR A 284 7.86 -15.36 11.17
CA THR A 284 9.25 -14.90 11.29
C THR A 284 10.20 -15.93 10.69
N GLY A 285 11.43 -15.49 10.43
CA GLY A 285 12.55 -16.32 9.99
C GLY A 285 13.87 -15.61 10.31
N LEU A 286 14.99 -16.30 10.15
CA LEU A 286 16.33 -15.72 10.36
C LEU A 286 16.81 -14.94 9.13
N THR A 287 16.19 -15.17 7.98
CA THR A 287 16.42 -14.40 6.74
C THR A 287 15.08 -13.93 6.17
N GLN A 288 15.16 -12.97 5.26
CA GLN A 288 13.99 -12.47 4.55
C GLN A 288 13.30 -13.60 3.76
N GLU A 289 14.08 -14.43 3.08
CA GLU A 289 13.60 -15.57 2.31
C GLU A 289 12.85 -16.56 3.21
N GLU A 290 13.47 -16.95 4.33
CA GLU A 290 12.87 -17.88 5.29
C GLU A 290 11.56 -17.33 5.87
N ALA A 291 11.52 -16.07 6.27
CA ALA A 291 10.30 -15.46 6.80
C ALA A 291 9.15 -15.48 5.76
N ARG A 292 9.45 -15.13 4.50
CA ARG A 292 8.49 -15.14 3.39
C ARG A 292 8.02 -16.55 3.05
N GLU A 293 8.95 -17.52 3.00
CA GLU A 293 8.62 -18.94 2.77
C GLU A 293 7.73 -19.50 3.89
N ASN A 294 8.02 -19.17 5.15
CA ASN A 294 7.21 -19.59 6.28
C ASN A 294 5.79 -19.02 6.20
N ALA A 295 5.65 -17.71 5.91
CA ALA A 295 4.34 -17.09 5.72
C ALA A 295 3.58 -17.72 4.54
N THR A 296 4.26 -17.96 3.41
CA THR A 296 3.70 -18.62 2.23
C THR A 296 3.26 -20.05 2.55
N ARG A 297 4.05 -20.82 3.31
CA ARG A 297 3.73 -22.20 3.69
C ARG A 297 2.45 -22.28 4.52
N ILE A 298 2.26 -21.34 5.45
CA ILE A 298 1.01 -21.22 6.22
C ILE A 298 -0.17 -20.96 5.28
N ALA A 299 -0.03 -20.01 4.35
CA ALA A 299 -1.06 -19.67 3.39
C ALA A 299 -1.46 -20.87 2.51
N MET A 300 -0.47 -21.61 1.98
CA MET A 300 -0.67 -22.76 1.12
C MET A 300 -1.23 -23.98 1.85
N SER A 301 -1.05 -24.05 3.17
CA SER A 301 -1.59 -25.14 3.99
C SER A 301 -3.06 -24.96 4.34
N LEU A 302 -3.63 -23.77 4.14
CA LEU A 302 -5.05 -23.54 4.33
C LEU A 302 -5.87 -24.20 3.25
N LYS A 303 -7.02 -24.73 3.64
CA LYS A 303 -8.03 -25.26 2.71
C LYS A 303 -9.25 -24.36 2.74
N THR A 304 -9.84 -24.14 1.59
CA THR A 304 -11.08 -23.39 1.46
C THR A 304 -12.27 -24.31 1.25
N THR A 305 -13.41 -23.95 1.80
CA THR A 305 -14.71 -24.53 1.50
C THR A 305 -15.57 -23.46 0.86
N GLN A 306 -16.20 -23.77 -0.25
CA GLN A 306 -17.20 -22.90 -0.88
C GLN A 306 -18.59 -23.37 -0.44
N THR A 307 -19.42 -22.44 -0.02
CA THR A 307 -20.85 -22.68 0.16
C THR A 307 -21.54 -21.98 -0.99
N ASN A 308 -22.08 -22.74 -1.92
CA ASN A 308 -22.97 -22.16 -2.92
C ASN A 308 -24.15 -21.54 -2.19
N ALA A 309 -24.40 -20.27 -2.43
CA ALA A 309 -25.53 -19.52 -1.89
C ALA A 309 -26.82 -19.97 -2.55
#